data_cde45e33d48dfba8610b35fadf728b24
#
_entry.id   cde45e33d48dfba8610b35fadf728b24
#
_cell.length_a   1.000
_cell.length_b   1.000
_cell.length_c   1.000
_cell.angle_alpha   90.00
_cell.angle_beta   90.00
_cell.angle_gamma   90.00
#
_symmetry.space_group_name_H-M   'P 1'
#
loop_
_entity.id
_entity.type
_entity.pdbx_description
1 polymer ?
#
loop_
_entity_poly.entity_id
_entity_poly.type
_entity_poly.pdbx_seq_one_letter_code
_entity_poly.pdbx_strand_id
1 'polypeptide(L)'
;MQISGLRYGQVLLDLVEFPAARVLTGSATREEIQNLLNLCGRLVVKPVFYGGVGKKGKAGLVRIVDNIKDAMQAKEELYFTSHQYGNKQIRANGVTFEAFIKSDIEVYFGITDSTWERKPIFTISPHGGVDIESLPSEKKRTIWIDPFIGIKSFDVTNALAETECPERFISCLVQNIPKLWALYDNYGLTTLELNPIRIKQEGNRFTPVACDLKAAFDIDDPAWRRLGLPSTIFQAEESDFEVEINQLRTYQGQSDVLELNPDGTIIPFMFGGGANTAATEILGDHAIFSSDFGGNPPYEKMFSISRIVFKHWLDRANVLLVIGGKANNTDIYITLKGIFDGLRDHIAEHGKKPLYVIIGRGGPNLVRGMLYAKDILDTLKMPYKFFGFDSSMIEVLEYTKKIDLWWADSGRNNYSKKAAL
;
A
#
# COMPACT_ATOMS: atom_id res chain seq x y z
N MET A 1 4.20 6.48 -1.27
CA MET A 1 3.70 6.67 -2.66
C MET A 1 4.42 5.73 -3.60
N GLN A 2 3.75 5.18 -4.63
CA GLN A 2 4.46 4.30 -5.58
C GLN A 2 3.93 4.44 -7.00
N ILE A 3 4.79 4.13 -7.96
CA ILE A 3 4.48 4.02 -9.39
C ILE A 3 4.87 2.63 -9.90
N SER A 4 4.20 2.18 -10.97
CA SER A 4 4.60 0.96 -11.68
C SER A 4 4.43 1.12 -13.19
N GLY A 5 5.29 0.43 -13.93
CA GLY A 5 5.34 0.45 -15.38
C GLY A 5 6.21 1.55 -15.96
N LEU A 6 6.49 1.42 -17.25
CA LEU A 6 7.41 2.31 -17.95
C LEU A 6 6.82 3.68 -18.29
N ARG A 7 5.48 3.84 -18.25
CA ARG A 7 4.86 5.14 -18.55
C ARG A 7 5.48 6.30 -17.75
N TYR A 8 5.71 6.07 -16.45
CA TYR A 8 6.34 7.06 -15.56
C TYR A 8 7.75 6.63 -15.16
N GLY A 9 8.03 5.32 -15.18
CA GLY A 9 9.34 4.77 -14.86
C GLY A 9 10.44 5.19 -15.83
N GLN A 10 10.11 5.50 -17.09
CA GLN A 10 11.08 5.96 -18.06
C GLN A 10 11.71 7.29 -17.64
N VAL A 11 10.95 8.22 -17.03
CA VAL A 11 11.48 9.48 -16.51
C VAL A 11 12.63 9.24 -15.51
N LEU A 12 12.50 8.23 -14.65
CA LEU A 12 13.57 7.89 -13.69
C LEU A 12 14.77 7.27 -14.40
N LEU A 13 14.51 6.32 -15.31
CA LEU A 13 15.59 5.60 -16.00
C LEU A 13 16.41 6.51 -16.92
N ASP A 14 15.78 7.49 -17.56
CA ASP A 14 16.45 8.49 -18.41
C ASP A 14 17.43 9.37 -17.60
N LEU A 15 17.13 9.67 -16.32
CA LEU A 15 18.02 10.47 -15.46
C LEU A 15 19.39 9.81 -15.20
N VAL A 16 19.44 8.48 -15.27
CA VAL A 16 20.66 7.69 -15.05
C VAL A 16 21.13 6.97 -16.31
N GLU A 17 20.56 7.34 -17.45
CA GLU A 17 20.87 6.71 -18.74
C GLU A 17 20.78 5.16 -18.70
N PHE A 18 19.79 4.63 -17.99
CA PHE A 18 19.52 3.21 -18.00
C PHE A 18 18.54 2.88 -19.12
N PRO A 19 18.91 1.99 -20.06
CA PRO A 19 18.05 1.70 -21.20
C PRO A 19 16.71 1.11 -20.80
N ALA A 20 15.61 1.64 -21.36
CA ALA A 20 14.25 1.14 -21.18
C ALA A 20 13.61 0.76 -22.50
N ALA A 21 12.65 -0.17 -22.46
CA ALA A 21 11.85 -0.48 -23.64
C ALA A 21 11.03 0.76 -24.04
N ARG A 22 11.00 1.06 -25.34
CA ARG A 22 10.18 2.17 -25.87
C ARG A 22 8.72 1.97 -25.48
N VAL A 23 8.11 3.02 -24.98
CA VAL A 23 6.72 3.01 -24.50
C VAL A 23 5.91 4.09 -25.21
N LEU A 24 4.71 3.72 -25.64
CA LEU A 24 3.66 4.63 -26.09
C LEU A 24 2.48 4.52 -25.13
N THR A 25 1.80 5.63 -24.88
CA THR A 25 0.59 5.66 -24.04
C THR A 25 -0.65 5.26 -24.85
N GLY A 26 -1.75 4.98 -24.16
CA GLY A 26 -3.04 4.68 -24.79
C GLY A 26 -3.61 5.82 -25.66
N SER A 27 -3.06 7.04 -25.55
CA SER A 27 -3.40 8.17 -26.44
C SER A 27 -2.67 8.16 -27.78
N ALA A 28 -1.69 7.26 -27.96
CA ALA A 28 -0.95 7.14 -29.22
C ALA A 28 -1.88 6.82 -30.40
N THR A 29 -1.57 7.41 -31.54
CA THR A 29 -2.30 7.16 -32.78
C THR A 29 -2.02 5.75 -33.30
N ARG A 30 -2.92 5.26 -34.14
CA ARG A 30 -2.73 3.96 -34.78
C ARG A 30 -1.44 3.91 -35.62
N GLU A 31 -1.05 5.02 -36.23
CA GLU A 31 0.18 5.14 -37.02
C GLU A 31 1.43 5.04 -36.12
N GLU A 32 1.46 5.73 -34.97
CA GLU A 32 2.57 5.65 -34.03
C GLU A 32 2.74 4.22 -33.49
N ILE A 33 1.62 3.54 -33.17
CA ILE A 33 1.64 2.15 -32.70
C ILE A 33 2.16 1.23 -33.81
N GLN A 34 1.71 1.44 -35.05
CA GLN A 34 2.19 0.67 -36.21
C GLN A 34 3.69 0.90 -36.45
N ASN A 35 4.17 2.13 -36.32
CA ASN A 35 5.59 2.44 -36.48
C ASN A 35 6.44 1.77 -35.39
N LEU A 36 5.97 1.75 -34.14
CA LEU A 36 6.67 1.02 -33.08
C LEU A 36 6.67 -0.49 -33.34
N LEU A 37 5.54 -1.04 -33.81
CA LEU A 37 5.42 -2.46 -34.18
C LEU A 37 6.39 -2.83 -35.30
N ASN A 38 6.51 -1.99 -36.34
CA ASN A 38 7.44 -2.21 -37.45
C ASN A 38 8.91 -2.23 -36.98
N LEU A 39 9.25 -1.45 -35.95
CA LEU A 39 10.60 -1.39 -35.37
C LEU A 39 10.98 -2.61 -34.54
N CYS A 40 10.03 -3.17 -33.77
CA CYS A 40 10.35 -4.22 -32.81
C CYS A 40 9.71 -5.58 -33.11
N GLY A 41 8.85 -5.66 -34.14
CA GLY A 41 8.15 -6.86 -34.60
C GLY A 41 7.02 -7.32 -33.69
N ARG A 42 7.08 -7.03 -32.39
CA ARG A 42 6.04 -7.36 -31.39
C ARG A 42 5.93 -6.27 -30.34
N LEU A 43 4.73 -6.10 -29.79
CA LEU A 43 4.45 -5.18 -28.69
C LEU A 43 3.93 -5.94 -27.46
N VAL A 44 4.17 -5.36 -26.30
CA VAL A 44 3.54 -5.74 -25.04
C VAL A 44 2.51 -4.68 -24.70
N VAL A 45 1.24 -5.06 -24.56
CA VAL A 45 0.16 -4.16 -24.13
C VAL A 45 -0.15 -4.44 -22.66
N LYS A 46 -0.08 -3.40 -21.83
CA LYS A 46 -0.29 -3.49 -20.38
C LYS A 46 -1.30 -2.43 -19.91
N PRO A 47 -2.21 -2.76 -18.98
CA PRO A 47 -3.06 -1.75 -18.34
C PRO A 47 -2.23 -0.87 -17.40
N VAL A 48 -2.65 0.37 -17.25
CA VAL A 48 -2.08 1.34 -16.31
C VAL A 48 -3.01 1.47 -15.12
N PHE A 49 -2.47 1.28 -13.93
CA PHE A 49 -3.17 1.51 -12.67
C PHE A 49 -2.43 2.61 -11.90
N TYR A 50 -3.17 3.48 -11.20
CA TYR A 50 -2.59 4.37 -10.23
C TYR A 50 -2.18 3.60 -8.96
N GLY A 51 -1.24 4.13 -8.19
CA GLY A 51 -0.81 3.54 -6.93
C GLY A 51 0.09 2.30 -7.04
N GLY A 52 0.63 1.98 -8.22
CA GLY A 52 1.72 0.99 -8.33
C GLY A 52 1.31 -0.47 -8.20
N VAL A 53 0.30 -0.91 -8.93
CA VAL A 53 -0.15 -2.31 -8.95
C VAL A 53 0.90 -3.24 -9.57
N GLY A 54 1.34 -4.24 -8.81
CA GLY A 54 2.24 -5.30 -9.26
C GLY A 54 1.50 -6.55 -9.78
N LYS A 55 2.29 -7.58 -10.18
CA LYS A 55 1.80 -8.93 -10.57
C LYS A 55 0.85 -8.98 -11.76
N LYS A 56 0.88 -7.97 -12.65
CA LYS A 56 0.02 -7.87 -13.85
C LYS A 56 0.14 -9.10 -14.77
N GLY A 57 1.33 -9.66 -14.91
CA GLY A 57 1.57 -10.87 -15.69
C GLY A 57 0.81 -12.09 -15.17
N LYS A 58 0.88 -12.36 -13.87
CA LYS A 58 0.15 -13.48 -13.22
C LYS A 58 -1.38 -13.31 -13.32
N ALA A 59 -1.85 -12.08 -13.36
CA ALA A 59 -3.28 -11.77 -13.51
C ALA A 59 -3.79 -11.88 -14.95
N GLY A 60 -2.94 -12.28 -15.91
CA GLY A 60 -3.32 -12.36 -17.33
C GLY A 60 -3.61 -10.99 -17.98
N LEU A 61 -3.11 -9.91 -17.39
CA LEU A 61 -3.34 -8.53 -17.83
C LEU A 61 -2.27 -8.03 -18.84
N VAL A 62 -1.38 -8.90 -19.29
CA VAL A 62 -0.34 -8.58 -20.27
C VAL A 62 -0.66 -9.29 -21.57
N ARG A 63 -0.68 -8.54 -22.67
CA ARG A 63 -0.89 -9.10 -24.02
C ARG A 63 0.36 -8.86 -24.86
N ILE A 64 0.84 -9.92 -25.54
CA ILE A 64 1.90 -9.81 -26.54
C ILE A 64 1.25 -9.92 -27.90
N VAL A 65 1.45 -8.93 -28.76
CA VAL A 65 0.81 -8.81 -30.07
C VAL A 65 1.86 -8.55 -31.15
N ASP A 66 1.62 -9.05 -32.37
CA ASP A 66 2.51 -8.93 -33.51
C ASP A 66 1.88 -8.18 -34.71
N ASN A 67 0.65 -7.72 -34.53
CA ASN A 67 -0.07 -6.96 -35.56
C ASN A 67 -0.92 -5.84 -34.91
N ILE A 68 -1.26 -4.85 -35.73
CA ILE A 68 -1.99 -3.66 -35.27
C ILE A 68 -3.44 -3.96 -34.85
N LYS A 69 -4.08 -4.96 -35.46
CA LYS A 69 -5.46 -5.33 -35.14
C LYS A 69 -5.54 -5.85 -33.72
N ASP A 70 -4.67 -6.79 -33.38
CA ASP A 70 -4.62 -7.37 -32.02
C ASP A 70 -4.16 -6.33 -30.99
N ALA A 71 -3.27 -5.40 -31.37
CA ALA A 71 -2.87 -4.29 -30.50
C ALA A 71 -4.06 -3.39 -30.14
N MET A 72 -4.90 -3.05 -31.11
CA MET A 72 -6.08 -2.23 -30.88
C MET A 72 -7.15 -2.97 -30.09
N GLN A 73 -7.35 -4.26 -30.35
CA GLN A 73 -8.26 -5.10 -29.56
C GLN A 73 -7.79 -5.18 -28.10
N ALA A 74 -6.50 -5.44 -27.86
CA ALA A 74 -5.93 -5.47 -26.52
C ALA A 74 -6.10 -4.13 -25.78
N LYS A 75 -6.01 -2.99 -26.50
CA LYS A 75 -6.31 -1.66 -25.93
C LYS A 75 -7.74 -1.60 -25.41
N GLU A 76 -8.72 -2.00 -26.21
CA GLU A 76 -10.13 -1.94 -25.82
C GLU A 76 -10.43 -2.84 -24.61
N GLU A 77 -9.86 -4.05 -24.59
CA GLU A 77 -10.05 -5.01 -23.48
C GLU A 77 -9.42 -4.54 -22.18
N LEU A 78 -8.24 -3.90 -22.23
CA LEU A 78 -7.44 -3.60 -21.05
C LEU A 78 -7.64 -2.18 -20.52
N TYR A 79 -8.19 -1.25 -21.30
CA TYR A 79 -8.20 0.18 -20.97
C TYR A 79 -8.91 0.50 -19.64
N PHE A 80 -10.04 -0.16 -19.39
CA PHE A 80 -10.84 -0.01 -18.16
C PHE A 80 -11.01 -1.32 -17.39
N THR A 81 -10.09 -2.26 -17.61
CA THR A 81 -10.16 -3.53 -16.91
C THR A 81 -10.06 -3.32 -15.40
N SER A 82 -10.77 -4.17 -14.65
CA SER A 82 -10.68 -4.18 -13.20
C SER A 82 -9.82 -5.32 -12.73
N HIS A 83 -9.05 -5.09 -11.68
CA HIS A 83 -8.16 -6.08 -11.10
C HIS A 83 -8.29 -6.10 -9.57
N GLN A 84 -8.39 -7.28 -8.99
CA GLN A 84 -8.36 -7.46 -7.54
C GLN A 84 -6.92 -7.35 -7.04
N TYR A 85 -6.63 -6.34 -6.22
CA TYR A 85 -5.34 -6.14 -5.59
C TYR A 85 -5.50 -6.08 -4.08
N GLY A 86 -5.12 -7.16 -3.40
CA GLY A 86 -5.50 -7.36 -2.00
C GLY A 86 -7.03 -7.42 -1.86
N ASN A 87 -7.58 -6.65 -0.95
CA ASN A 87 -9.03 -6.57 -0.72
C ASN A 87 -9.73 -5.47 -1.55
N LYS A 88 -8.98 -4.71 -2.37
CA LYS A 88 -9.53 -3.63 -3.21
C LYS A 88 -9.65 -4.06 -4.66
N GLN A 89 -10.74 -3.68 -5.32
CA GLN A 89 -10.90 -3.77 -6.76
C GLN A 89 -10.42 -2.46 -7.38
N ILE A 90 -9.33 -2.52 -8.15
CA ILE A 90 -8.72 -1.34 -8.79
C ILE A 90 -9.04 -1.38 -10.29
N ARG A 91 -9.47 -0.25 -10.83
CA ARG A 91 -9.76 -0.07 -12.25
C ARG A 91 -8.57 0.55 -12.97
N ALA A 92 -8.22 0.00 -14.16
CA ALA A 92 -7.23 0.62 -15.01
C ALA A 92 -7.75 1.94 -15.60
N ASN A 93 -6.85 2.89 -15.80
CA ASN A 93 -7.15 4.20 -16.38
C ASN A 93 -6.34 4.46 -17.66
N GLY A 94 -6.02 3.43 -18.37
CA GLY A 94 -5.29 3.50 -19.62
C GLY A 94 -4.52 2.23 -19.93
N VAL A 95 -3.79 2.26 -21.03
CA VAL A 95 -2.86 1.21 -21.45
C VAL A 95 -1.54 1.80 -21.91
N THR A 96 -0.50 0.97 -21.92
CA THR A 96 0.77 1.24 -22.60
C THR A 96 0.99 0.22 -23.71
N PHE A 97 1.68 0.65 -24.78
CA PHE A 97 2.24 -0.20 -25.82
C PHE A 97 3.76 -0.13 -25.70
N GLU A 98 4.37 -1.24 -25.34
CA GLU A 98 5.80 -1.32 -25.06
C GLU A 98 6.49 -2.20 -26.07
N ALA A 99 7.68 -1.81 -26.52
CA ALA A 99 8.47 -2.62 -27.43
C ALA A 99 8.85 -3.96 -26.77
N PHE A 100 8.54 -5.07 -27.44
CA PHE A 100 8.97 -6.38 -26.95
C PHE A 100 10.47 -6.56 -27.16
N ILE A 101 11.19 -6.83 -26.08
CA ILE A 101 12.63 -7.10 -26.11
C ILE A 101 12.84 -8.62 -26.08
N LYS A 102 13.39 -9.19 -27.17
CA LYS A 102 13.81 -10.60 -27.19
C LYS A 102 15.07 -10.75 -26.34
N SER A 103 15.10 -11.71 -25.46
CA SER A 103 16.23 -11.98 -24.56
C SER A 103 16.29 -13.45 -24.19
N ASP A 104 17.50 -13.97 -23.97
CA ASP A 104 17.72 -15.34 -23.51
C ASP A 104 17.55 -15.47 -21.99
N ILE A 105 17.67 -14.36 -21.25
CA ILE A 105 17.47 -14.30 -19.81
C ILE A 105 16.59 -13.11 -19.42
N GLU A 106 15.96 -13.22 -18.29
CA GLU A 106 15.26 -12.14 -17.60
C GLU A 106 15.94 -11.90 -16.26
N VAL A 107 16.45 -10.70 -16.05
CA VAL A 107 17.14 -10.33 -14.82
C VAL A 107 16.17 -9.57 -13.91
N TYR A 108 16.16 -9.97 -12.65
CA TYR A 108 15.55 -9.21 -11.56
C TYR A 108 16.61 -8.31 -10.92
N PHE A 109 16.23 -7.08 -10.63
CA PHE A 109 17.01 -6.16 -9.81
C PHE A 109 16.07 -5.36 -8.90
N GLY A 110 16.42 -5.26 -7.62
CA GLY A 110 15.66 -4.44 -6.67
C GLY A 110 16.55 -3.83 -5.59
N ILE A 111 16.24 -2.60 -5.18
CA ILE A 111 16.81 -1.92 -4.01
C ILE A 111 15.69 -1.66 -3.01
N THR A 112 15.94 -1.91 -1.73
CA THR A 112 15.03 -1.59 -0.64
C THR A 112 15.80 -1.42 0.67
N ASP A 113 15.19 -0.83 1.68
CA ASP A 113 15.75 -0.77 3.02
C ASP A 113 15.48 -2.07 3.77
N SER A 114 16.54 -2.65 4.33
CA SER A 114 16.42 -3.79 5.23
C SER A 114 16.27 -3.30 6.67
N THR A 115 15.12 -3.58 7.28
CA THR A 115 14.89 -3.28 8.70
C THR A 115 15.77 -4.12 9.62
N TRP A 116 16.14 -5.32 9.18
CA TRP A 116 17.02 -6.22 9.92
C TRP A 116 18.47 -5.73 9.91
N GLU A 117 19.00 -5.45 8.70
CA GLU A 117 20.38 -4.99 8.53
C GLU A 117 20.53 -3.48 8.87
N ARG A 118 19.42 -2.75 8.95
CA ARG A 118 19.37 -1.27 9.11
C ARG A 118 20.20 -0.53 8.06
N LYS A 119 20.15 -1.03 6.84
CA LYS A 119 20.90 -0.54 5.68
C LYS A 119 20.10 -0.77 4.41
N PRO A 120 20.33 0.02 3.37
CA PRO A 120 19.83 -0.30 2.04
C PRO A 120 20.52 -1.58 1.54
N ILE A 121 19.74 -2.40 0.84
CA ILE A 121 20.18 -3.64 0.21
C ILE A 121 19.78 -3.63 -1.26
N PHE A 122 20.56 -4.31 -2.10
CA PHE A 122 20.08 -4.70 -3.41
C PHE A 122 19.99 -6.21 -3.56
N THR A 123 18.99 -6.67 -4.29
CA THR A 123 18.82 -8.07 -4.67
C THR A 123 18.90 -8.17 -6.18
N ILE A 124 19.67 -9.14 -6.68
CA ILE A 124 19.82 -9.43 -8.11
C ILE A 124 19.67 -10.93 -8.38
N SER A 125 19.07 -11.25 -9.54
CA SER A 125 18.92 -12.63 -10.00
C SER A 125 18.87 -12.67 -11.54
N PRO A 126 19.53 -13.62 -12.22
CA PRO A 126 19.35 -13.85 -13.65
C PRO A 126 18.03 -14.58 -14.00
N HIS A 127 17.17 -14.83 -13.02
CA HIS A 127 15.86 -15.50 -13.15
C HIS A 127 14.72 -14.52 -12.80
N GLY A 128 14.62 -13.41 -13.54
CA GLY A 128 13.54 -12.43 -13.40
C GLY A 128 12.22 -12.85 -14.06
N GLY A 129 11.26 -11.92 -14.14
CA GLY A 129 9.93 -12.18 -14.71
C GLY A 129 9.02 -13.03 -13.80
N VAL A 130 9.51 -13.41 -12.64
CA VAL A 130 8.81 -14.21 -11.62
C VAL A 130 8.81 -13.48 -10.28
N ASP A 131 8.10 -14.03 -9.31
CA ASP A 131 8.11 -13.56 -7.93
C ASP A 131 9.46 -13.91 -7.28
N ILE A 132 10.27 -12.89 -7.03
CA ILE A 132 11.63 -13.08 -6.48
C ILE A 132 11.62 -13.77 -5.11
N GLU A 133 10.56 -13.61 -4.34
CA GLU A 133 10.41 -14.22 -3.02
C GLU A 133 10.32 -15.75 -3.13
N SER A 134 9.70 -16.24 -4.20
CA SER A 134 9.55 -17.67 -4.48
C SER A 134 10.81 -18.37 -5.00
N LEU A 135 11.85 -17.61 -5.36
CA LEU A 135 13.10 -18.19 -5.86
C LEU A 135 13.95 -18.74 -4.70
N PRO A 136 14.59 -19.89 -4.91
CA PRO A 136 15.59 -20.43 -3.99
C PRO A 136 16.74 -19.44 -3.76
N SER A 137 17.36 -19.53 -2.58
CA SER A 137 18.44 -18.60 -2.18
C SER A 137 19.67 -18.66 -3.07
N GLU A 138 19.97 -19.83 -3.66
CA GLU A 138 21.08 -20.02 -4.60
C GLU A 138 20.90 -19.31 -5.94
N LYS A 139 19.65 -18.97 -6.32
CA LYS A 139 19.32 -18.28 -7.57
C LYS A 139 19.21 -16.77 -7.46
N LYS A 140 19.39 -16.22 -6.28
CA LYS A 140 19.39 -14.79 -6.02
C LYS A 140 20.48 -14.43 -5.02
N ARG A 141 20.97 -13.19 -5.10
CA ARG A 141 21.88 -12.63 -4.11
C ARG A 141 21.37 -11.30 -3.61
N THR A 142 21.44 -11.14 -2.29
CA THR A 142 21.11 -9.89 -1.61
C THR A 142 22.38 -9.38 -0.96
N ILE A 143 22.75 -8.14 -1.26
CA ILE A 143 23.97 -7.49 -0.79
C ILE A 143 23.57 -6.16 -0.16
N TRP A 144 24.17 -5.84 1.00
CA TRP A 144 23.99 -4.54 1.62
C TRP A 144 24.77 -3.46 0.87
N ILE A 145 24.23 -2.26 0.85
CA ILE A 145 24.83 -1.10 0.18
C ILE A 145 25.38 -0.16 1.26
N ASP A 146 26.61 0.29 1.06
CA ASP A 146 27.13 1.42 1.82
C ASP A 146 26.52 2.69 1.28
N PRO A 147 25.71 3.43 2.07
CA PRO A 147 24.99 4.60 1.56
C PRO A 147 25.91 5.75 1.10
N PHE A 148 27.16 5.81 1.59
CA PHE A 148 28.14 6.81 1.17
C PHE A 148 28.85 6.47 -0.14
N ILE A 149 28.85 5.19 -0.53
CA ILE A 149 29.59 4.71 -1.70
C ILE A 149 28.62 4.26 -2.81
N GLY A 150 27.45 3.73 -2.44
CA GLY A 150 26.49 3.15 -3.37
C GLY A 150 26.84 1.74 -3.83
N ILE A 151 26.25 1.32 -4.92
CA ILE A 151 26.45 -0.02 -5.50
C ILE A 151 27.76 -0.08 -6.27
N LYS A 152 28.63 -1.01 -5.90
CA LYS A 152 29.93 -1.21 -6.57
C LYS A 152 29.79 -2.24 -7.70
N SER A 153 30.50 -1.99 -8.79
CA SER A 153 30.60 -2.94 -9.91
C SER A 153 31.10 -4.31 -9.48
N PHE A 154 32.01 -4.36 -8.49
CA PHE A 154 32.53 -5.58 -7.91
C PHE A 154 31.42 -6.43 -7.23
N ASP A 155 30.55 -5.79 -6.44
CA ASP A 155 29.47 -6.48 -5.76
C ASP A 155 28.47 -7.08 -6.75
N VAL A 156 28.15 -6.32 -7.83
CA VAL A 156 27.30 -6.82 -8.92
C VAL A 156 27.94 -8.00 -9.65
N THR A 157 29.25 -7.93 -9.91
CA THR A 157 30.00 -9.01 -10.57
C THR A 157 29.93 -10.30 -9.75
N ASN A 158 30.24 -10.22 -8.46
CA ASN A 158 30.21 -11.38 -7.56
C ASN A 158 28.80 -11.96 -7.44
N ALA A 159 27.81 -11.12 -7.23
CA ALA A 159 26.42 -11.57 -7.12
C ALA A 159 25.95 -12.33 -8.38
N LEU A 160 26.31 -11.83 -9.57
CA LEU A 160 25.93 -12.46 -10.82
C LEU A 160 26.71 -13.78 -11.05
N ALA A 161 27.99 -13.82 -10.71
CA ALA A 161 28.80 -15.05 -10.80
C ALA A 161 28.27 -16.15 -9.86
N GLU A 162 27.88 -15.79 -8.64
CA GLU A 162 27.33 -16.72 -7.65
C GLU A 162 25.91 -17.20 -7.98
N THR A 163 25.19 -16.55 -8.88
CA THR A 163 23.82 -16.91 -9.30
C THR A 163 23.76 -17.57 -10.67
N GLU A 164 24.90 -18.08 -11.17
CA GLU A 164 25.02 -18.77 -12.46
C GLU A 164 24.58 -17.91 -13.66
N CYS A 165 24.75 -16.58 -13.57
CA CYS A 165 24.50 -15.70 -14.69
C CYS A 165 25.48 -16.01 -15.84
N PRO A 166 25.02 -16.20 -17.10
CA PRO A 166 25.93 -16.43 -18.19
C PRO A 166 26.96 -15.30 -18.35
N GLU A 167 28.26 -15.64 -18.37
CA GLU A 167 29.39 -14.69 -18.35
C GLU A 167 29.25 -13.58 -19.41
N ARG A 168 28.76 -13.93 -20.60
CA ARG A 168 28.54 -12.98 -21.72
C ARG A 168 27.64 -11.79 -21.35
N PHE A 169 26.81 -11.89 -20.32
CA PHE A 169 25.86 -10.84 -19.91
C PHE A 169 26.38 -10.04 -18.69
N ILE A 170 27.33 -10.54 -17.96
CA ILE A 170 27.82 -9.89 -16.72
C ILE A 170 28.34 -8.49 -17.00
N SER A 171 29.18 -8.31 -18.00
CA SER A 171 29.78 -7.02 -18.31
C SER A 171 28.75 -5.91 -18.57
N CYS A 172 27.71 -6.16 -19.35
CA CYS A 172 26.70 -5.15 -19.65
C CYS A 172 25.85 -4.81 -18.41
N LEU A 173 25.58 -5.78 -17.52
CA LEU A 173 24.87 -5.54 -16.27
C LEU A 173 25.72 -4.73 -15.29
N VAL A 174 26.97 -5.10 -15.11
CA VAL A 174 27.94 -4.40 -14.23
C VAL A 174 28.15 -2.95 -14.60
N GLN A 175 28.10 -2.61 -15.90
CA GLN A 175 28.22 -1.24 -16.37
C GLN A 175 26.98 -0.37 -16.11
N ASN A 176 25.81 -0.97 -15.92
CA ASN A 176 24.54 -0.24 -15.83
C ASN A 176 23.87 -0.31 -14.45
N ILE A 177 23.90 -1.45 -13.79
CA ILE A 177 23.24 -1.63 -12.47
C ILE A 177 23.67 -0.61 -11.42
N PRO A 178 24.98 -0.28 -11.25
CA PRO A 178 25.39 0.69 -10.25
C PRO A 178 24.78 2.09 -10.40
N LYS A 179 24.40 2.47 -11.63
CA LYS A 179 23.77 3.77 -11.91
C LYS A 179 22.40 3.91 -11.20
N LEU A 180 21.72 2.82 -10.95
CA LEU A 180 20.39 2.80 -10.32
C LEU A 180 20.41 3.27 -8.86
N TRP A 181 21.57 3.20 -8.19
CA TRP A 181 21.74 3.77 -6.86
C TRP A 181 21.44 5.27 -6.83
N ALA A 182 21.88 6.00 -7.83
CA ALA A 182 21.63 7.44 -7.90
C ALA A 182 20.14 7.81 -7.94
N LEU A 183 19.26 6.95 -8.48
CA LEU A 183 17.83 7.14 -8.41
C LEU A 183 17.32 6.95 -6.99
N TYR A 184 17.76 5.86 -6.35
CA TYR A 184 17.32 5.50 -5.00
C TYR A 184 17.70 6.59 -3.99
N ASP A 185 18.95 7.00 -4.00
CA ASP A 185 19.54 7.95 -3.05
C ASP A 185 19.05 9.39 -3.26
N ASN A 186 18.99 9.86 -4.51
CA ASN A 186 18.74 11.28 -4.80
C ASN A 186 17.26 11.68 -4.81
N TYR A 187 16.32 10.72 -4.89
CA TYR A 187 14.90 11.04 -5.09
C TYR A 187 13.98 10.49 -4.00
N GLY A 188 14.52 10.13 -2.84
CA GLY A 188 13.75 9.65 -1.70
C GLY A 188 12.99 8.36 -1.98
N LEU A 189 13.61 7.43 -2.71
CA LEU A 189 13.01 6.14 -2.95
C LEU A 189 13.17 5.23 -1.72
N THR A 190 12.13 4.50 -1.39
CA THR A 190 12.14 3.43 -0.38
C THR A 190 12.17 2.05 -1.04
N THR A 191 11.82 1.97 -2.32
CA THR A 191 11.93 0.77 -3.15
C THR A 191 12.17 1.17 -4.59
N LEU A 192 13.07 0.47 -5.27
CA LEU A 192 13.25 0.50 -6.71
C LEU A 192 13.37 -0.93 -7.21
N GLU A 193 12.49 -1.34 -8.11
CA GLU A 193 12.48 -2.70 -8.68
C GLU A 193 12.38 -2.62 -10.20
N LEU A 194 13.24 -3.35 -10.88
CA LEU A 194 13.18 -3.62 -12.31
C LEU A 194 12.97 -5.13 -12.53
N ASN A 195 11.80 -5.50 -13.04
CA ASN A 195 11.43 -6.90 -13.19
C ASN A 195 10.46 -7.14 -14.36
N PRO A 196 10.97 -7.57 -15.54
CA PRO A 196 12.36 -7.95 -15.80
C PRO A 196 13.21 -6.85 -16.43
N ILE A 197 14.52 -6.99 -16.30
CA ILE A 197 15.50 -6.43 -17.22
C ILE A 197 15.79 -7.50 -18.28
N ARG A 198 15.67 -7.18 -19.55
CA ARG A 198 15.98 -8.09 -20.66
C ARG A 198 17.26 -7.66 -21.37
N ILE A 199 18.05 -8.59 -21.82
CA ILE A 199 19.31 -8.30 -22.51
C ILE A 199 19.07 -8.29 -24.01
N LYS A 200 19.05 -7.10 -24.61
CA LYS A 200 18.99 -6.92 -26.06
C LYS A 200 20.35 -7.23 -26.67
N GLN A 201 20.36 -8.10 -27.67
CA GLN A 201 21.56 -8.40 -28.44
C GLN A 201 21.50 -7.72 -29.82
N GLU A 202 22.54 -6.95 -30.15
CA GLU A 202 22.76 -6.34 -31.46
C GLU A 202 24.16 -6.67 -31.92
N GLY A 203 24.27 -7.69 -32.78
CA GLY A 203 25.56 -8.28 -33.13
C GLY A 203 26.27 -8.84 -31.91
N ASN A 204 27.47 -8.33 -31.63
CA ASN A 204 28.26 -8.73 -30.45
C ASN A 204 28.01 -7.84 -29.22
N ARG A 205 27.13 -6.84 -29.32
CA ARG A 205 26.82 -5.94 -28.22
C ARG A 205 25.61 -6.44 -27.46
N PHE A 206 25.73 -6.44 -26.13
CA PHE A 206 24.64 -6.73 -25.19
C PHE A 206 24.26 -5.45 -24.44
N THR A 207 22.97 -5.16 -24.36
CA THR A 207 22.43 -3.97 -23.68
C THR A 207 21.33 -4.40 -22.73
N PRO A 208 21.42 -4.13 -21.43
CA PRO A 208 20.33 -4.38 -20.49
C PRO A 208 19.22 -3.34 -20.73
N VAL A 209 17.98 -3.80 -20.85
CA VAL A 209 16.81 -2.96 -21.13
C VAL A 209 15.75 -3.24 -20.09
N ALA A 210 15.38 -2.26 -19.31
CA ALA A 210 14.26 -2.37 -18.36
C ALA A 210 12.94 -2.53 -19.13
N CYS A 211 12.18 -3.57 -18.78
CA CYS A 211 10.87 -3.88 -19.39
C CYS A 211 9.70 -3.66 -18.42
N ASP A 212 10.00 -3.45 -17.15
CA ASP A 212 9.08 -2.96 -16.14
C ASP A 212 9.85 -2.27 -15.02
N LEU A 213 9.17 -1.38 -14.31
CA LEU A 213 9.72 -0.68 -13.17
C LEU A 213 8.64 -0.53 -12.10
N LYS A 214 9.04 -0.70 -10.84
CA LYS A 214 8.26 -0.29 -9.68
C LYS A 214 9.15 0.57 -8.80
N ALA A 215 8.65 1.74 -8.41
CA ALA A 215 9.33 2.63 -7.47
C ALA A 215 8.35 3.09 -6.39
N ALA A 216 8.79 3.00 -5.14
CA ALA A 216 8.09 3.60 -4.01
C ALA A 216 8.92 4.75 -3.46
N PHE A 217 8.25 5.83 -3.06
CA PHE A 217 8.85 7.07 -2.57
C PHE A 217 8.42 7.32 -1.13
N ASP A 218 9.32 7.88 -0.35
CA ASP A 218 8.96 8.48 0.92
C ASP A 218 8.10 9.73 0.66
N ILE A 219 6.89 9.76 1.20
CA ILE A 219 5.96 10.87 1.00
C ILE A 219 6.46 12.16 1.65
N ASP A 220 7.22 12.03 2.73
CA ASP A 220 7.71 13.16 3.52
C ASP A 220 9.03 13.73 2.97
N ASP A 221 9.75 12.95 2.14
CA ASP A 221 10.93 13.47 1.43
C ASP A 221 10.49 14.29 0.20
N PRO A 222 10.81 15.61 0.14
CA PRO A 222 10.45 16.44 -1.01
C PRO A 222 11.26 16.14 -2.29
N ALA A 223 12.27 15.29 -2.22
CA ALA A 223 13.20 15.01 -3.32
C ALA A 223 12.50 14.47 -4.59
N TRP A 224 11.48 13.64 -4.45
CA TRP A 224 10.72 13.09 -5.58
C TRP A 224 9.99 14.17 -6.40
N ARG A 225 9.69 15.34 -5.82
CA ARG A 225 9.01 16.45 -6.53
C ARG A 225 9.85 16.98 -7.68
N ARG A 226 11.18 16.83 -7.60
CA ARG A 226 12.11 17.20 -8.68
C ARG A 226 11.95 16.39 -9.96
N LEU A 227 11.26 15.23 -9.87
CA LEU A 227 10.96 14.39 -11.03
C LEU A 227 9.86 14.99 -11.93
N GLY A 228 9.11 16.00 -11.45
CA GLY A 228 8.01 16.61 -12.21
C GLY A 228 6.85 15.66 -12.50
N LEU A 229 6.74 14.56 -11.75
CA LEU A 229 5.66 13.61 -11.91
C LEU A 229 4.34 14.21 -11.40
N PRO A 230 3.21 14.01 -12.12
CA PRO A 230 1.92 14.49 -11.65
C PRO A 230 1.54 13.84 -10.31
N SER A 231 1.15 14.64 -9.33
CA SER A 231 0.75 14.12 -8.00
C SER A 231 -0.42 13.12 -8.08
N THR A 232 -1.28 13.26 -9.08
CA THR A 232 -2.43 12.40 -9.31
C THR A 232 -2.08 10.93 -9.58
N ILE A 233 -0.87 10.62 -10.06
CA ILE A 233 -0.46 9.24 -10.32
C ILE A 233 -0.18 8.44 -9.05
N PHE A 234 0.04 9.12 -7.93
CA PHE A 234 0.30 8.53 -6.63
C PHE A 234 -0.97 8.31 -5.81
N GLN A 235 -2.08 8.90 -6.23
CA GLN A 235 -3.36 8.75 -5.56
C GLN A 235 -3.91 7.37 -5.88
N ALA A 236 -3.93 6.48 -4.89
CA ALA A 236 -4.95 5.44 -4.84
C ALA A 236 -6.31 6.18 -4.85
N GLU A 237 -7.32 5.67 -5.55
CA GLU A 237 -8.67 6.21 -5.43
C GLU A 237 -9.05 6.16 -3.94
N GLU A 238 -9.14 7.34 -3.31
CA GLU A 238 -9.62 7.44 -1.94
C GLU A 238 -11.11 7.08 -1.94
N SER A 239 -11.55 6.32 -0.96
CA SER A 239 -12.98 6.07 -0.76
C SER A 239 -13.68 7.35 -0.28
N ASP A 240 -15.00 7.42 -0.45
CA ASP A 240 -15.77 8.57 0.06
C ASP A 240 -15.54 8.79 1.55
N PHE A 241 -15.35 7.72 2.31
CA PHE A 241 -14.99 7.77 3.72
C PHE A 241 -13.63 8.44 3.96
N GLU A 242 -12.60 8.04 3.20
CA GLU A 242 -11.25 8.61 3.30
C GLU A 242 -11.27 10.10 2.93
N VAL A 243 -12.00 10.47 1.87
CA VAL A 243 -12.16 11.87 1.43
C VAL A 243 -12.83 12.72 2.51
N GLU A 244 -13.94 12.24 3.12
CA GLU A 244 -14.66 12.99 4.17
C GLU A 244 -13.76 13.19 5.40
N ILE A 245 -13.01 12.18 5.84
CA ILE A 245 -12.07 12.32 6.97
C ILE A 245 -10.91 13.25 6.63
N ASN A 246 -10.37 13.18 5.42
CA ASN A 246 -9.26 14.03 4.98
C ASN A 246 -9.62 15.53 4.99
N GLN A 247 -10.90 15.89 4.79
CA GLN A 247 -11.37 17.27 4.93
C GLN A 247 -11.23 17.82 6.37
N LEU A 248 -11.14 16.93 7.38
CA LEU A 248 -10.96 17.31 8.77
C LEU A 248 -9.49 17.48 9.18
N ARG A 249 -8.54 17.38 8.24
CA ARG A 249 -7.14 17.63 8.52
C ARG A 249 -6.97 19.05 9.04
N THR A 250 -6.51 19.15 10.28
CA THR A 250 -6.19 20.39 10.94
C THR A 250 -4.76 20.30 11.44
N TYR A 251 -4.18 21.43 11.82
CA TYR A 251 -2.83 21.45 12.32
C TYR A 251 -2.67 20.74 13.69
N GLN A 252 -3.76 20.54 14.45
CA GLN A 252 -3.73 19.83 15.73
C GLN A 252 -4.40 18.46 15.62
N GLY A 253 -3.65 17.42 16.01
CA GLY A 253 -4.11 16.03 16.00
C GLY A 253 -4.10 15.40 14.61
N GLN A 254 -3.89 14.11 14.58
CA GLN A 254 -3.90 13.29 13.38
C GLN A 254 -5.33 12.91 13.01
N SER A 255 -5.56 12.67 11.74
CA SER A 255 -6.81 12.13 11.19
C SER A 255 -6.51 11.27 9.97
N ASP A 256 -5.50 10.40 10.11
CA ASP A 256 -5.09 9.50 9.05
C ASP A 256 -5.95 8.24 9.08
N VAL A 257 -6.58 7.95 7.97
CA VAL A 257 -7.38 6.73 7.78
C VAL A 257 -7.03 6.08 6.46
N LEU A 258 -7.11 4.75 6.43
CA LEU A 258 -7.00 3.93 5.24
C LEU A 258 -8.03 2.82 5.32
N GLU A 259 -8.95 2.79 4.38
CA GLU A 259 -9.92 1.71 4.27
C GLU A 259 -9.21 0.40 3.92
N LEU A 260 -9.39 -0.64 4.76
CA LEU A 260 -8.73 -1.94 4.60
C LEU A 260 -9.69 -2.97 4.00
N ASN A 261 -10.81 -3.19 4.69
CA ASN A 261 -11.80 -4.16 4.29
C ASN A 261 -13.21 -3.59 4.52
N PRO A 262 -13.92 -3.17 3.46
CA PRO A 262 -15.28 -2.68 3.58
C PRO A 262 -16.28 -3.72 4.09
N ASP A 263 -15.95 -5.00 4.06
CA ASP A 263 -16.75 -6.10 4.64
C ASP A 263 -16.36 -6.46 6.08
N GLY A 264 -15.36 -5.78 6.63
CA GLY A 264 -14.95 -5.90 8.03
C GLY A 264 -16.08 -5.52 8.99
N THR A 265 -15.95 -5.93 10.23
CA THR A 265 -17.00 -5.80 11.28
C THR A 265 -16.51 -5.11 12.54
N ILE A 266 -15.23 -4.71 12.58
CA ILE A 266 -14.64 -3.95 13.69
C ILE A 266 -14.38 -2.52 13.24
N ILE A 267 -14.97 -1.54 13.93
CA ILE A 267 -14.64 -0.11 13.80
C ILE A 267 -13.50 0.20 14.76
N PRO A 268 -12.28 0.48 14.27
CA PRO A 268 -11.12 0.74 15.13
C PRO A 268 -10.82 2.25 15.23
N PHE A 269 -10.97 2.83 16.42
CA PHE A 269 -10.39 4.13 16.75
C PHE A 269 -9.01 3.91 17.41
N MET A 270 -7.95 4.08 16.63
CA MET A 270 -6.57 3.86 17.06
C MET A 270 -5.84 5.19 17.30
N PHE A 271 -4.99 5.20 18.31
CA PHE A 271 -4.28 6.39 18.74
C PHE A 271 -2.79 6.10 18.89
N GLY A 272 -2.01 6.60 17.94
CA GLY A 272 -0.56 6.43 17.83
C GLY A 272 -0.15 5.38 16.80
N GLY A 273 0.85 5.69 15.97
CA GLY A 273 1.28 4.86 14.83
C GLY A 273 1.66 3.42 15.20
N GLY A 274 2.33 3.22 16.36
CA GLY A 274 2.66 1.87 16.83
C GLY A 274 1.42 1.05 17.20
N ALA A 275 0.39 1.69 17.79
CA ALA A 275 -0.89 1.04 18.08
C ALA A 275 -1.63 0.69 16.80
N ASN A 276 -1.60 1.59 15.81
CA ASN A 276 -2.19 1.36 14.50
C ASN A 276 -1.56 0.16 13.79
N THR A 277 -0.22 0.10 13.72
CA THR A 277 0.50 -1.01 13.07
C THR A 277 0.15 -2.36 13.71
N ALA A 278 0.24 -2.46 15.04
CA ALA A 278 -0.07 -3.70 15.75
C ALA A 278 -1.54 -4.09 15.60
N ALA A 279 -2.46 -3.13 15.65
CA ALA A 279 -3.88 -3.40 15.53
C ALA A 279 -4.23 -3.85 14.10
N THR A 280 -3.69 -3.22 13.08
CA THR A 280 -3.92 -3.59 11.67
C THR A 280 -3.43 -5.02 11.40
N GLU A 281 -2.25 -5.40 11.93
CA GLU A 281 -1.70 -6.74 11.76
C GLU A 281 -2.54 -7.81 12.47
N ILE A 282 -2.91 -7.58 13.73
CA ILE A 282 -3.62 -8.56 14.54
C ILE A 282 -5.08 -8.69 14.12
N LEU A 283 -5.77 -7.58 13.87
CA LEU A 283 -7.18 -7.62 13.47
C LEU A 283 -7.36 -8.15 12.04
N GLY A 284 -6.41 -7.88 11.14
CA GLY A 284 -6.47 -8.34 9.75
C GLY A 284 -7.77 -7.94 9.07
N ASP A 285 -8.41 -8.88 8.38
CA ASP A 285 -9.65 -8.67 7.61
C ASP A 285 -10.88 -8.32 8.46
N HIS A 286 -10.79 -8.41 9.79
CA HIS A 286 -11.88 -7.97 10.67
C HIS A 286 -11.96 -6.45 10.79
N ALA A 287 -10.85 -5.72 10.61
CA ALA A 287 -10.82 -4.27 10.68
C ALA A 287 -11.36 -3.63 9.39
N ILE A 288 -12.31 -2.71 9.53
CA ILE A 288 -12.88 -1.98 8.39
C ILE A 288 -11.83 -1.03 7.80
N PHE A 289 -11.11 -0.32 8.65
CA PHE A 289 -10.07 0.64 8.24
C PHE A 289 -8.91 0.64 9.25
N SER A 290 -7.79 1.19 8.85
CA SER A 290 -6.67 1.57 9.71
C SER A 290 -6.82 3.03 10.08
N SER A 291 -6.43 3.45 11.28
CA SER A 291 -6.51 4.84 11.70
C SER A 291 -5.40 5.27 12.64
N ASP A 292 -5.00 6.53 12.58
CA ASP A 292 -4.25 7.19 13.64
C ASP A 292 -4.89 8.54 13.99
N PHE A 293 -5.47 8.61 15.18
CA PHE A 293 -6.09 9.81 15.73
C PHE A 293 -5.27 10.39 16.90
N GLY A 294 -3.96 10.19 16.90
CA GLY A 294 -3.02 10.70 17.90
C GLY A 294 -2.82 12.21 17.85
N GLY A 295 -1.82 12.70 18.61
CA GLY A 295 -1.44 14.12 18.58
C GLY A 295 -2.41 15.06 19.31
N ASN A 296 -3.15 14.56 20.30
CA ASN A 296 -4.08 15.34 21.14
C ASN A 296 -5.14 16.12 20.34
N PRO A 297 -5.98 15.45 19.56
CA PRO A 297 -7.03 16.10 18.78
C PRO A 297 -8.05 16.79 19.71
N PRO A 298 -8.58 17.97 19.33
CA PRO A 298 -9.62 18.65 20.09
C PRO A 298 -10.97 17.91 19.99
N TYR A 299 -11.88 18.25 20.89
CA TYR A 299 -13.21 17.64 20.97
C TYR A 299 -13.96 17.70 19.62
N GLU A 300 -14.00 18.86 19.00
CA GLU A 300 -14.74 19.11 17.77
C GLU A 300 -14.25 18.21 16.62
N LYS A 301 -12.93 18.02 16.52
CA LYS A 301 -12.35 17.13 15.54
C LYS A 301 -12.75 15.68 15.78
N MET A 302 -12.61 15.21 17.02
CA MET A 302 -12.98 13.82 17.38
C MET A 302 -14.47 13.56 17.21
N PHE A 303 -15.31 14.53 17.56
CA PHE A 303 -16.77 14.46 17.34
C PHE A 303 -17.09 14.35 15.84
N SER A 304 -16.51 15.20 15.00
CA SER A 304 -16.74 15.18 13.55
C SER A 304 -16.24 13.87 12.91
N ILE A 305 -15.03 13.40 13.28
CA ILE A 305 -14.50 12.09 12.84
C ILE A 305 -15.50 10.99 13.20
N SER A 306 -15.97 10.97 14.43
CA SER A 306 -16.89 9.93 14.92
C SER A 306 -18.20 9.91 14.16
N ARG A 307 -18.75 11.09 13.85
CA ARG A 307 -19.96 11.20 13.04
C ARG A 307 -19.78 10.62 11.63
N ILE A 308 -18.64 10.88 10.98
CA ILE A 308 -18.33 10.33 9.67
C ILE A 308 -18.14 8.81 9.77
N VAL A 309 -17.37 8.33 10.74
CA VAL A 309 -17.14 6.89 10.94
C VAL A 309 -18.46 6.14 11.15
N PHE A 310 -19.34 6.64 12.01
CA PHE A 310 -20.61 5.98 12.29
C PHE A 310 -21.58 6.05 11.13
N LYS A 311 -21.60 7.15 10.38
CA LYS A 311 -22.38 7.29 9.14
C LYS A 311 -22.05 6.21 8.12
N HIS A 312 -20.77 5.92 7.92
CA HIS A 312 -20.32 4.93 6.92
C HIS A 312 -20.39 3.48 7.41
N TRP A 313 -20.10 3.24 8.70
CA TRP A 313 -19.73 1.90 9.13
C TRP A 313 -20.55 1.30 10.27
N LEU A 314 -21.31 2.09 11.04
CA LEU A 314 -21.99 1.57 12.23
C LEU A 314 -22.99 0.44 11.91
N ASP A 315 -23.66 0.52 10.77
CA ASP A 315 -24.71 -0.43 10.39
C ASP A 315 -24.21 -1.88 10.24
N ARG A 316 -22.95 -2.07 9.87
CA ARG A 316 -22.34 -3.39 9.69
C ARG A 316 -21.46 -3.82 10.86
N ALA A 317 -21.06 -2.90 11.72
CA ALA A 317 -20.13 -3.19 12.80
C ALA A 317 -20.72 -4.12 13.87
N ASN A 318 -19.90 -5.04 14.33
CA ASN A 318 -20.11 -5.84 15.53
C ASN A 318 -19.47 -5.20 16.75
N VAL A 319 -18.26 -4.63 16.55
CA VAL A 319 -17.42 -4.11 17.62
C VAL A 319 -16.95 -2.70 17.31
N LEU A 320 -17.08 -1.82 18.29
CA LEU A 320 -16.38 -0.55 18.36
C LEU A 320 -15.16 -0.70 19.26
N LEU A 321 -13.98 -0.62 18.69
CA LEU A 321 -12.71 -0.65 19.43
C LEU A 321 -12.12 0.74 19.53
N VAL A 322 -11.78 1.18 20.77
CA VAL A 322 -11.01 2.39 21.02
C VAL A 322 -9.73 2.00 21.72
N ILE A 323 -8.60 2.05 21.01
CA ILE A 323 -7.32 1.52 21.48
C ILE A 323 -6.15 2.50 21.26
N GLY A 324 -5.16 2.40 22.11
CA GLY A 324 -3.89 3.12 21.96
C GLY A 324 -3.00 2.87 23.17
N GLY A 325 -1.72 3.15 23.01
CA GLY A 325 -0.75 3.06 24.10
C GLY A 325 -1.03 4.05 25.23
N LYS A 326 -0.16 4.03 26.24
CA LYS A 326 -0.19 5.04 27.31
C LYS A 326 0.21 6.40 26.74
N ALA A 327 -0.77 7.28 26.60
CA ALA A 327 -0.53 8.62 26.06
C ALA A 327 0.20 9.50 27.07
N ASN A 328 1.11 10.34 26.58
CA ASN A 328 1.78 11.36 27.41
C ASN A 328 1.02 12.70 27.39
N ASN A 329 0.51 13.09 26.23
CA ASN A 329 -0.09 14.40 26.00
C ASN A 329 -1.56 14.36 25.51
N THR A 330 -2.06 13.22 25.02
CA THR A 330 -3.44 13.13 24.56
C THR A 330 -4.40 13.05 25.76
N ASP A 331 -5.35 13.98 25.81
CA ASP A 331 -6.42 13.97 26.80
C ASP A 331 -7.45 12.88 26.50
N ILE A 332 -7.46 11.83 27.30
CA ILE A 332 -8.34 10.67 27.11
C ILE A 332 -9.81 11.04 27.30
N TYR A 333 -10.12 11.96 28.22
CA TYR A 333 -11.50 12.42 28.43
C TYR A 333 -12.04 13.15 27.18
N ILE A 334 -11.26 14.07 26.62
CA ILE A 334 -11.66 14.85 25.44
C ILE A 334 -11.88 13.94 24.23
N THR A 335 -10.98 13.00 23.98
CA THR A 335 -11.10 12.08 22.85
C THR A 335 -12.27 11.11 23.02
N LEU A 336 -12.45 10.50 24.19
CA LEU A 336 -13.61 9.64 24.45
C LEU A 336 -14.92 10.42 24.42
N LYS A 337 -14.94 11.65 24.96
CA LYS A 337 -16.13 12.50 24.90
C LYS A 337 -16.56 12.74 23.44
N GLY A 338 -15.64 13.10 22.55
CA GLY A 338 -15.95 13.29 21.12
C GLY A 338 -16.51 12.01 20.48
N ILE A 339 -15.89 10.86 20.74
CA ILE A 339 -16.34 9.58 20.18
C ILE A 339 -17.75 9.20 20.68
N PHE A 340 -17.99 9.26 21.97
CA PHE A 340 -19.24 8.78 22.56
C PHE A 340 -20.40 9.77 22.40
N ASP A 341 -20.15 11.07 22.35
CA ASP A 341 -21.16 12.05 21.94
C ASP A 341 -21.57 11.82 20.48
N GLY A 342 -20.60 11.57 19.57
CA GLY A 342 -20.89 11.23 18.18
C GLY A 342 -21.69 9.93 18.04
N LEU A 343 -21.40 8.90 18.84
CA LEU A 343 -22.16 7.65 18.87
C LEU A 343 -23.58 7.88 19.38
N ARG A 344 -23.75 8.60 20.51
CA ARG A 344 -25.07 8.91 21.07
C ARG A 344 -25.94 9.67 20.07
N ASP A 345 -25.41 10.70 19.44
CA ASP A 345 -26.14 11.54 18.51
C ASP A 345 -26.52 10.77 17.23
N HIS A 346 -25.60 9.93 16.72
CA HIS A 346 -25.89 9.06 15.59
C HIS A 346 -27.03 8.07 15.89
N ILE A 347 -27.00 7.46 17.08
CA ILE A 347 -28.07 6.53 17.50
C ILE A 347 -29.40 7.24 17.71
N ALA A 348 -29.40 8.47 18.23
CA ALA A 348 -30.63 9.26 18.37
C ALA A 348 -31.27 9.57 17.02
N GLU A 349 -30.48 9.77 15.99
CA GLU A 349 -30.96 10.09 14.64
C GLU A 349 -31.37 8.86 13.81
N HIS A 350 -30.62 7.74 13.93
CA HIS A 350 -30.75 6.58 13.04
C HIS A 350 -31.26 5.31 13.74
N GLY A 351 -31.46 5.38 15.05
CA GLY A 351 -31.86 4.24 15.85
C GLY A 351 -30.68 3.40 16.37
N LYS A 352 -30.99 2.58 17.37
CA LYS A 352 -29.99 1.76 18.05
C LYS A 352 -29.60 0.53 17.22
N LYS A 353 -28.30 0.25 17.14
CA LYS A 353 -27.74 -0.96 16.55
C LYS A 353 -27.08 -1.83 17.63
N PRO A 354 -27.15 -3.17 17.53
CA PRO A 354 -26.40 -4.07 18.40
C PRO A 354 -24.89 -3.89 18.16
N LEU A 355 -24.18 -3.38 19.17
CA LEU A 355 -22.75 -3.08 19.10
C LEU A 355 -22.10 -3.47 20.41
N TYR A 356 -20.93 -4.11 20.37
CA TYR A 356 -20.10 -4.34 21.55
C TYR A 356 -18.97 -3.31 21.58
N VAL A 357 -18.76 -2.66 22.71
CA VAL A 357 -17.74 -1.60 22.84
C VAL A 357 -16.55 -2.06 23.67
N ILE A 358 -15.34 -1.88 23.14
CA ILE A 358 -14.08 -2.22 23.79
C ILE A 358 -13.21 -0.97 23.87
N ILE A 359 -12.75 -0.63 25.07
CA ILE A 359 -11.82 0.49 25.28
C ILE A 359 -10.57 -0.03 25.98
N GLY A 360 -9.42 0.15 25.32
CA GLY A 360 -8.09 -0.15 25.87
C GLY A 360 -7.19 1.09 25.76
N ARG A 361 -7.20 1.93 26.78
CA ARG A 361 -6.50 3.22 26.78
C ARG A 361 -5.73 3.47 28.08
N GLY A 362 -4.68 4.28 27.99
CA GLY A 362 -3.95 4.83 29.13
C GLY A 362 -3.55 6.28 28.87
N GLY A 363 -3.47 7.12 29.90
CA GLY A 363 -3.00 8.49 29.78
C GLY A 363 -3.76 9.51 30.64
N PRO A 364 -3.56 10.82 30.37
CA PRO A 364 -4.19 11.90 31.14
C PRO A 364 -5.74 11.80 31.13
N ASN A 365 -6.35 12.09 32.27
CA ASN A 365 -7.81 12.09 32.44
C ASN A 365 -8.52 10.77 32.12
N LEU A 366 -7.80 9.62 32.17
CA LEU A 366 -8.33 8.29 31.87
C LEU A 366 -9.61 7.97 32.65
N VAL A 367 -9.57 8.09 33.97
CA VAL A 367 -10.71 7.75 34.87
C VAL A 367 -11.95 8.56 34.49
N ARG A 368 -11.78 9.87 34.29
CA ARG A 368 -12.87 10.76 33.86
C ARG A 368 -13.44 10.36 32.52
N GLY A 369 -12.57 10.02 31.57
CA GLY A 369 -12.98 9.56 30.23
C GLY A 369 -13.74 8.24 30.26
N MET A 370 -13.25 7.27 31.03
CA MET A 370 -13.92 5.97 31.19
C MET A 370 -15.29 6.10 31.86
N LEU A 371 -15.41 6.93 32.88
CA LEU A 371 -16.70 7.18 33.55
C LEU A 371 -17.69 7.85 32.61
N TYR A 372 -17.25 8.80 31.81
CA TYR A 372 -18.09 9.44 30.79
C TYR A 372 -18.59 8.46 29.73
N ALA A 373 -17.68 7.63 29.19
CA ALA A 373 -18.04 6.59 28.23
C ALA A 373 -19.03 5.58 28.84
N LYS A 374 -18.80 5.17 30.09
CA LYS A 374 -19.66 4.26 30.84
C LYS A 374 -21.09 4.80 30.96
N ASP A 375 -21.26 6.06 31.39
CA ASP A 375 -22.58 6.69 31.56
C ASP A 375 -23.39 6.68 30.24
N ILE A 376 -22.76 7.00 29.11
CA ILE A 376 -23.41 6.95 27.80
C ILE A 376 -23.74 5.51 27.42
N LEU A 377 -22.83 4.56 27.61
CA LEU A 377 -23.05 3.16 27.24
C LEU A 377 -24.14 2.48 28.10
N ASP A 378 -24.19 2.80 29.38
CA ASP A 378 -25.25 2.35 30.30
C ASP A 378 -26.61 2.94 29.87
N THR A 379 -26.67 4.23 29.53
CA THR A 379 -27.88 4.89 29.03
C THR A 379 -28.35 4.26 27.72
N LEU A 380 -27.43 3.98 26.82
CA LEU A 380 -27.71 3.28 25.55
C LEU A 380 -27.93 1.78 25.73
N LYS A 381 -27.75 1.24 26.92
CA LYS A 381 -27.79 -0.20 27.22
C LYS A 381 -26.95 -1.01 26.23
N MET A 382 -25.70 -0.59 26.01
CA MET A 382 -24.72 -1.27 25.15
C MET A 382 -23.77 -2.12 25.99
N PRO A 383 -23.41 -3.33 25.57
CA PRO A 383 -22.38 -4.11 26.25
C PRO A 383 -20.99 -3.52 25.99
N TYR A 384 -20.16 -3.55 27.01
CA TYR A 384 -18.80 -3.03 26.91
C TYR A 384 -17.81 -3.77 27.79
N LYS A 385 -16.52 -3.63 27.44
CA LYS A 385 -15.38 -4.05 28.25
C LYS A 385 -14.32 -2.95 28.25
N PHE A 386 -13.88 -2.56 29.43
CA PHE A 386 -12.79 -1.59 29.60
C PHE A 386 -11.53 -2.29 30.07
N PHE A 387 -10.42 -1.92 29.47
CA PHE A 387 -9.06 -2.30 29.83
C PHE A 387 -8.28 -1.05 30.19
N GLY A 388 -7.51 -1.12 31.25
CA GLY A 388 -6.64 -0.02 31.69
C GLY A 388 -5.24 -0.10 31.07
N PHE A 389 -4.35 0.74 31.58
CA PHE A 389 -2.95 0.80 31.16
C PHE A 389 -2.12 -0.41 31.63
N ASP A 390 -2.66 -1.25 32.45
CA ASP A 390 -2.09 -2.50 32.97
C ASP A 390 -2.33 -3.70 32.03
N SER A 391 -3.17 -3.53 31.02
CA SER A 391 -3.45 -4.56 30.04
C SER A 391 -2.56 -4.39 28.80
N SER A 392 -2.04 -5.49 28.29
CA SER A 392 -1.30 -5.50 27.03
C SER A 392 -2.21 -5.14 25.86
N MET A 393 -1.73 -4.30 24.96
CA MET A 393 -2.45 -3.95 23.74
C MET A 393 -2.76 -5.20 22.89
N ILE A 394 -1.84 -6.15 22.80
CA ILE A 394 -2.04 -7.42 22.09
C ILE A 394 -3.20 -8.20 22.69
N GLU A 395 -3.26 -8.30 24.02
CA GLU A 395 -4.35 -8.97 24.73
C GLU A 395 -5.71 -8.34 24.43
N VAL A 396 -5.78 -7.01 24.39
CA VAL A 396 -7.02 -6.29 24.04
C VAL A 396 -7.43 -6.57 22.61
N LEU A 397 -6.50 -6.60 21.67
CA LEU A 397 -6.76 -6.89 20.25
C LEU A 397 -7.23 -8.33 20.03
N GLU A 398 -6.56 -9.29 20.65
CA GLU A 398 -6.97 -10.70 20.60
C GLU A 398 -8.36 -10.91 21.24
N TYR A 399 -8.64 -10.24 22.37
CA TYR A 399 -9.96 -10.23 22.96
C TYR A 399 -11.00 -9.65 21.99
N THR A 400 -10.66 -8.56 21.30
CA THR A 400 -11.56 -7.91 20.34
C THR A 400 -11.94 -8.84 19.20
N LYS A 401 -11.00 -9.57 18.61
CA LYS A 401 -11.31 -10.60 17.58
C LYS A 401 -12.23 -11.70 18.09
N LYS A 402 -11.98 -12.20 19.30
CA LYS A 402 -12.85 -13.24 19.91
C LYS A 402 -14.27 -12.74 20.12
N ILE A 403 -14.41 -11.47 20.55
CA ILE A 403 -15.74 -10.87 20.73
C ILE A 403 -16.44 -10.66 19.37
N ASP A 404 -15.72 -10.22 18.35
CA ASP A 404 -16.28 -10.02 17.02
C ASP A 404 -16.88 -11.33 16.46
N LEU A 405 -16.11 -12.41 16.50
CA LEU A 405 -16.57 -13.74 16.07
C LEU A 405 -17.76 -14.23 16.91
N TRP A 406 -17.67 -14.13 18.24
CA TRP A 406 -18.76 -14.54 19.11
C TRP A 406 -20.03 -13.70 18.90
N TRP A 407 -19.89 -12.39 18.66
CA TRP A 407 -20.99 -11.48 18.44
C TRP A 407 -21.71 -11.75 17.13
N ALA A 408 -21.00 -12.14 16.10
CA ALA A 408 -21.57 -12.54 14.81
C ALA A 408 -22.46 -13.80 14.98
N ASP A 409 -21.98 -14.82 15.69
CA ASP A 409 -22.65 -16.13 15.79
C ASP A 409 -23.79 -16.14 16.80
N SER A 410 -23.62 -15.61 17.98
CA SER A 410 -24.53 -15.82 19.13
C SER A 410 -24.89 -14.54 19.87
N GLY A 411 -24.02 -13.52 19.85
CA GLY A 411 -24.16 -12.36 20.72
C GLY A 411 -25.34 -11.47 20.38
N ARG A 412 -25.58 -11.21 19.10
CA ARG A 412 -26.69 -10.36 18.63
C ARG A 412 -28.04 -10.89 19.09
N ASN A 413 -28.27 -12.19 18.95
CA ASN A 413 -29.56 -12.85 19.32
C ASN A 413 -29.82 -12.89 20.83
N ASN A 414 -28.79 -13.14 21.63
CA ASN A 414 -28.90 -13.19 23.08
C ASN A 414 -29.05 -11.82 23.72
N TYR A 415 -28.40 -10.80 23.14
CA TYR A 415 -28.48 -9.42 23.62
C TYR A 415 -29.82 -8.78 23.31
N SER A 416 -30.37 -8.99 22.10
CA SER A 416 -31.68 -8.49 21.70
C SER A 416 -32.83 -9.06 22.59
N LYS A 417 -32.70 -10.31 23.02
CA LYS A 417 -33.63 -10.92 23.97
C LYS A 417 -33.56 -10.36 25.39
N LYS A 418 -32.37 -10.00 25.87
CA LYS A 418 -32.16 -9.39 27.21
C LYS A 418 -32.48 -7.89 27.25
N ALA A 419 -32.38 -7.18 26.12
CA ALA A 419 -32.70 -5.75 26.04
C ALA A 419 -34.21 -5.49 25.85
N ALA A 420 -34.99 -6.55 25.52
CA ALA A 420 -36.43 -6.52 25.41
C ALA A 420 -37.20 -6.92 26.72
N LEU A 421 -36.46 -7.33 27.76
CA LEU A 421 -36.91 -7.55 29.13
C LEU A 421 -36.45 -6.38 30.00
#